data_a30f055699f269e18977a1ec7734c6a9
#
_entry.id   a30f055699f269e18977a1ec7734c6a9
#
_cell.length_a   1.000
_cell.length_b   1.000
_cell.length_c   1.000
_cell.angle_alpha   90.00
_cell.angle_beta   90.00
_cell.angle_gamma   90.00
#
_symmetry.space_group_name_H-M   'P 1'
#
loop_
_entity.id
_entity.type
_entity.pdbx_description
1 polymer ?
#
loop_
_entity_poly.entity_id
_entity_poly.type
_entity_poly.pdbx_seq_one_letter_code
_entity_poly.pdbx_strand_id
1 'polypeptide(L)'
;MNKIYYFILFCFAAFCFTACSDDDPEFSGIEGKDHYISDFALNVGGITYQATIAGDKITVEIPYNTDLEGATAAYTLSEGATINPNPSTIQDWENEWKFVVTSKMQESKVYSYTYRYADIEQSGSVVLATQADVDNFAETGINRIDGNLTIGTADGEEITNLEGLANLKQISNTLILNPSYKGADLSGLDNLEQLGSFKLGSIVSTSKNTTLKTVNLPSLLGVVGDFVINSSVIEKVSIPKVTTIGEDLYVASDALLDLDANAVESIGSSLIVKGSVIQKGSATTEAIVFSALKRVGSELAIQYFPKLQGIYLPALESVAGTASFTDMALIGSIAMTELYSAGGLTIKNCKEISTIELPGLTSCGEFSVDANKVNKFNISALRDAFGNMTLSNLLIEELDLSRINFNGNTLTLQCNRLNKIVGSETFNGNLLLLPKSCRLTEFTLEGILNMQGNFECEDYSLVKRFIMPFVNVAGDITIALNSGSVDTGV
;
A
#
# COMPACT_ATOMS: atom_id res chain seq x y z
N MET A 1 -32.49 -10.55 2.23
CA MET A 1 -31.05 -10.62 2.40
C MET A 1 -30.40 -10.68 1.01
N ASN A 2 -30.16 -9.53 0.41
CA ASN A 2 -29.54 -9.43 -0.91
C ASN A 2 -28.12 -8.95 -0.71
N LYS A 3 -27.18 -9.84 -0.94
CA LYS A 3 -25.76 -9.49 -1.03
C LYS A 3 -25.55 -8.76 -2.35
N ILE A 4 -25.35 -7.46 -2.28
CA ILE A 4 -24.88 -6.66 -3.40
C ILE A 4 -23.37 -6.90 -3.48
N TYR A 5 -22.99 -7.78 -4.38
CA TYR A 5 -21.61 -7.90 -4.82
C TYR A 5 -21.31 -6.67 -5.68
N TYR A 6 -20.54 -5.72 -5.17
CA TYR A 6 -19.84 -4.78 -6.02
C TYR A 6 -18.76 -5.55 -6.76
N PHE A 7 -19.13 -6.05 -7.92
CA PHE A 7 -18.20 -6.52 -8.93
C PHE A 7 -17.53 -5.26 -9.47
N ILE A 8 -16.35 -4.90 -8.89
CA ILE A 8 -15.42 -4.01 -9.57
C ILE A 8 -14.84 -4.87 -10.67
N LEU A 9 -15.52 -4.83 -11.81
CA LEU A 9 -14.99 -5.29 -13.09
C LEU A 9 -13.83 -4.36 -13.41
N PHE A 10 -12.63 -4.66 -12.90
CA PHE A 10 -11.40 -4.21 -13.50
C PHE A 10 -11.40 -4.87 -14.87
N CYS A 11 -11.93 -4.15 -15.86
CA CYS A 11 -11.66 -4.47 -17.22
C CYS A 11 -10.13 -4.48 -17.35
N PHE A 12 -9.54 -5.67 -17.34
CA PHE A 12 -8.36 -5.91 -18.12
C PHE A 12 -8.79 -5.53 -19.54
N ALA A 13 -8.61 -4.27 -19.86
CA ALA A 13 -8.50 -3.88 -21.22
C ALA A 13 -7.24 -4.60 -21.71
N ALA A 14 -7.42 -5.84 -22.19
CA ALA A 14 -6.67 -6.21 -23.36
C ALA A 14 -6.84 -4.98 -24.27
N PHE A 15 -5.82 -4.12 -24.27
CA PHE A 15 -5.66 -3.14 -25.31
C PHE A 15 -5.48 -3.96 -26.59
N CYS A 16 -6.58 -4.51 -27.12
CA CYS A 16 -6.72 -4.56 -28.53
C CYS A 16 -6.65 -3.07 -28.94
N PHE A 17 -5.45 -2.60 -29.22
CA PHE A 17 -5.30 -1.46 -30.10
C PHE A 17 -5.93 -1.84 -31.42
N THR A 18 -7.27 -1.74 -31.51
CA THR A 18 -7.83 -1.35 -32.77
C THR A 18 -7.23 0.03 -33.00
N ALA A 19 -6.25 0.07 -33.89
CA ALA A 19 -5.69 1.29 -34.38
C ALA A 19 -6.81 2.08 -35.10
N CYS A 20 -7.50 2.89 -34.30
CA CYS A 20 -7.99 4.17 -34.68
C CYS A 20 -7.16 5.13 -33.82
N SER A 21 -5.88 5.28 -34.16
CA SER A 21 -5.14 6.44 -33.70
C SER A 21 -5.57 7.62 -34.56
N ASP A 22 -6.09 8.64 -33.91
CA ASP A 22 -6.14 9.99 -34.47
C ASP A 22 -4.74 10.59 -34.71
N ASP A 23 -3.70 9.74 -34.74
CA ASP A 23 -2.29 10.05 -35.00
C ASP A 23 -1.89 9.72 -36.45
N ASP A 24 -2.83 9.79 -37.39
CA ASP A 24 -2.44 9.94 -38.79
C ASP A 24 -1.55 11.17 -38.88
N PRO A 25 -0.35 11.06 -39.52
CA PRO A 25 0.53 12.21 -39.64
C PRO A 25 -0.24 13.35 -40.28
N GLU A 26 -0.37 14.48 -39.54
CA GLU A 26 -1.13 15.64 -40.01
C GLU A 26 -0.58 16.08 -41.37
N PHE A 27 -1.30 15.74 -42.42
CA PHE A 27 -1.01 16.25 -43.76
C PHE A 27 -1.21 17.74 -43.74
N SER A 28 -0.13 18.50 -43.94
CA SER A 28 -0.15 19.94 -43.81
C SER A 28 -0.96 20.63 -44.91
N GLY A 29 -1.27 19.96 -46.01
CA GLY A 29 -1.89 20.51 -47.21
C GLY A 29 -1.01 21.52 -47.95
N ILE A 30 0.22 21.72 -47.55
CA ILE A 30 1.20 22.61 -48.14
C ILE A 30 2.28 21.75 -48.83
N GLU A 31 2.40 21.87 -50.12
CA GLU A 31 3.38 21.11 -50.92
C GLU A 31 4.81 21.32 -50.38
N GLY A 32 5.49 20.18 -50.07
CA GLY A 32 6.86 20.15 -49.60
C GLY A 32 7.09 20.52 -48.13
N LYS A 33 6.03 20.70 -47.33
CA LYS A 33 6.13 20.95 -45.90
C LYS A 33 6.20 19.66 -45.06
N ASP A 34 5.60 18.59 -45.55
CA ASP A 34 5.48 17.34 -44.78
C ASP A 34 6.84 16.65 -44.58
N HIS A 35 7.04 16.13 -43.39
CA HIS A 35 8.32 15.54 -42.93
C HIS A 35 8.07 14.33 -42.01
N TYR A 36 7.24 13.37 -42.45
CA TYR A 36 6.92 12.19 -41.69
C TYR A 36 7.34 10.88 -42.37
N ILE A 37 7.43 9.81 -41.59
CA ILE A 37 7.56 8.42 -42.02
C ILE A 37 6.18 7.83 -42.03
N SER A 38 5.67 7.44 -43.21
CA SER A 38 4.36 6.80 -43.34
C SER A 38 4.40 5.29 -43.20
N ASP A 39 5.56 4.70 -43.41
CA ASP A 39 5.75 3.25 -43.30
C ASP A 39 7.20 2.93 -42.94
N PHE A 40 7.38 1.88 -42.11
CA PHE A 40 8.69 1.38 -41.75
C PHE A 40 8.61 -0.12 -41.43
N ALA A 41 9.56 -0.89 -41.95
CA ALA A 41 9.67 -2.31 -41.69
C ALA A 41 11.12 -2.77 -41.65
N LEU A 42 11.41 -3.84 -40.93
CA LEU A 42 12.65 -4.59 -41.04
C LEU A 42 12.45 -5.88 -41.80
N ASN A 43 13.34 -6.16 -42.76
CA ASN A 43 13.43 -7.45 -43.43
C ASN A 43 14.58 -8.25 -42.83
N VAL A 44 14.27 -9.37 -42.21
CA VAL A 44 15.22 -10.24 -41.50
C VAL A 44 15.07 -11.65 -42.03
N GLY A 45 16.12 -12.22 -42.62
CA GLY A 45 16.07 -13.59 -43.16
C GLY A 45 14.99 -13.83 -44.19
N GLY A 46 14.55 -12.77 -44.92
CA GLY A 46 13.48 -12.85 -45.90
C GLY A 46 12.06 -12.69 -45.33
N ILE A 47 11.92 -12.44 -44.06
CA ILE A 47 10.64 -12.11 -43.37
C ILE A 47 10.60 -10.61 -43.12
N THR A 48 9.44 -9.99 -43.42
CA THR A 48 9.20 -8.58 -43.19
C THR A 48 8.45 -8.38 -41.87
N TYR A 49 9.05 -7.62 -40.93
CA TYR A 49 8.44 -7.22 -39.68
C TYR A 49 8.05 -5.74 -39.74
N GLN A 50 6.76 -5.51 -39.76
CA GLN A 50 6.19 -4.16 -39.88
C GLN A 50 6.35 -3.42 -38.55
N ALA A 51 6.81 -2.16 -38.61
CA ALA A 51 6.88 -1.31 -37.44
C ALA A 51 5.53 -0.69 -37.07
N THR A 52 5.29 -0.49 -35.79
CA THR A 52 4.29 0.45 -35.31
C THR A 52 4.93 1.83 -35.20
N ILE A 53 4.34 2.84 -35.83
CA ILE A 53 4.77 4.23 -35.74
C ILE A 53 3.73 4.99 -34.90
N ALA A 54 4.13 5.41 -33.71
CA ALA A 54 3.27 6.16 -32.79
C ALA A 54 3.95 7.49 -32.45
N GLY A 55 3.40 8.58 -32.98
CA GLY A 55 3.98 9.91 -32.84
C GLY A 55 5.37 10.03 -33.46
N ASP A 56 6.41 10.03 -32.63
CA ASP A 56 7.83 10.07 -33.01
C ASP A 56 8.59 8.76 -32.72
N LYS A 57 7.87 7.69 -32.36
CA LYS A 57 8.45 6.39 -32.02
C LYS A 57 8.15 5.36 -33.12
N ILE A 58 9.21 4.66 -33.54
CA ILE A 58 9.16 3.52 -34.45
C ILE A 58 9.53 2.28 -33.64
N THR A 59 8.59 1.34 -33.50
CA THR A 59 8.82 0.09 -32.77
C THR A 59 8.59 -1.11 -33.69
N VAL A 60 9.62 -1.93 -33.86
CA VAL A 60 9.50 -3.20 -34.60
C VAL A 60 9.36 -4.34 -33.59
N GLU A 61 8.33 -5.17 -33.76
CA GLU A 61 8.14 -6.37 -32.98
C GLU A 61 8.63 -7.59 -33.75
N ILE A 62 9.53 -8.36 -33.12
CA ILE A 62 10.18 -9.54 -33.74
C ILE A 62 10.05 -10.75 -32.82
N PRO A 63 10.05 -11.99 -33.35
CA PRO A 63 10.08 -13.18 -32.52
C PRO A 63 11.31 -13.23 -31.60
N TYR A 64 11.16 -13.86 -30.45
CA TYR A 64 12.26 -14.08 -29.50
C TYR A 64 13.43 -14.81 -30.17
N ASN A 65 14.65 -14.43 -29.86
CA ASN A 65 15.89 -14.94 -30.44
C ASN A 65 16.04 -14.75 -31.97
N THR A 66 15.29 -13.81 -32.56
CA THR A 66 15.54 -13.43 -33.96
C THR A 66 16.87 -12.70 -34.07
N ASP A 67 17.81 -13.25 -34.83
CA ASP A 67 19.08 -12.60 -35.12
C ASP A 67 18.83 -11.46 -36.14
N LEU A 68 19.22 -10.25 -35.78
CA LEU A 68 19.09 -9.06 -36.62
C LEU A 68 20.34 -8.80 -37.49
N GLU A 69 21.33 -9.68 -37.46
CA GLU A 69 22.50 -9.54 -38.33
C GLU A 69 22.04 -9.61 -39.83
N GLY A 70 22.44 -8.60 -40.57
CA GLY A 70 22.08 -8.50 -41.99
C GLY A 70 20.63 -8.03 -42.24
N ALA A 71 19.89 -7.61 -41.22
CA ALA A 71 18.59 -7.00 -41.39
C ALA A 71 18.67 -5.73 -42.24
N THR A 72 17.63 -5.47 -43.04
CA THR A 72 17.53 -4.28 -43.89
C THR A 72 16.21 -3.57 -43.67
N ALA A 73 16.22 -2.24 -43.69
CA ALA A 73 15.01 -1.45 -43.50
C ALA A 73 14.34 -1.14 -44.85
N ALA A 74 13.01 -1.24 -44.86
CA ALA A 74 12.15 -0.67 -45.88
C ALA A 74 11.34 0.48 -45.23
N TYR A 75 11.24 1.62 -45.90
CA TYR A 75 10.55 2.77 -45.33
C TYR A 75 9.96 3.65 -46.45
N THR A 76 8.92 4.40 -46.09
CA THR A 76 8.29 5.39 -46.97
C THR A 76 8.22 6.74 -46.25
N LEU A 77 8.63 7.78 -46.94
CA LEU A 77 8.59 9.17 -46.44
C LEU A 77 7.48 9.96 -47.11
N SER A 78 7.08 11.05 -46.45
CA SER A 78 6.28 12.08 -47.12
C SER A 78 6.99 12.63 -48.38
N GLU A 79 6.22 13.13 -49.31
CA GLU A 79 6.72 13.52 -50.64
C GLU A 79 7.84 14.55 -50.58
N GLY A 80 9.00 14.15 -51.14
CA GLY A 80 10.20 14.97 -51.19
C GLY A 80 10.94 15.23 -49.87
N ALA A 81 10.54 14.55 -48.79
CA ALA A 81 11.32 14.54 -47.55
C ALA A 81 12.58 13.66 -47.70
N THR A 82 13.58 13.95 -46.85
CA THR A 82 14.82 13.21 -46.71
C THR A 82 14.98 12.69 -45.30
N ILE A 83 15.73 11.62 -45.10
CA ILE A 83 15.98 11.00 -43.79
C ILE A 83 17.48 10.84 -43.56
N ASN A 84 17.89 11.14 -42.32
CA ASN A 84 19.30 10.98 -41.90
C ASN A 84 19.38 10.45 -40.45
N PRO A 85 20.18 9.40 -40.15
CA PRO A 85 20.89 8.55 -41.12
C PRO A 85 19.95 7.83 -42.07
N ASN A 86 20.46 7.44 -43.25
CA ASN A 86 19.67 6.65 -44.19
C ASN A 86 19.50 5.22 -43.65
N PRO A 87 18.25 4.75 -43.38
CA PRO A 87 18.02 3.42 -42.81
C PRO A 87 18.59 2.28 -43.64
N SER A 88 18.67 2.45 -44.98
CA SER A 88 19.24 1.42 -45.87
C SER A 88 20.75 1.21 -45.70
N THR A 89 21.44 2.07 -44.95
CA THR A 89 22.89 1.94 -44.70
C THR A 89 23.20 1.36 -43.31
N ILE A 90 22.18 1.17 -42.47
CA ILE A 90 22.32 0.61 -41.14
C ILE A 90 22.44 -0.92 -41.22
N GLN A 91 23.41 -1.47 -40.51
CA GLN A 91 23.65 -2.91 -40.40
C GLN A 91 23.41 -3.46 -38.99
N ASP A 92 23.37 -2.57 -37.99
CA ASP A 92 23.19 -2.91 -36.59
C ASP A 92 21.83 -2.41 -36.11
N TRP A 93 20.83 -3.27 -36.21
CA TRP A 93 19.45 -2.98 -35.83
C TRP A 93 19.11 -3.38 -34.38
N GLU A 94 20.08 -3.93 -33.66
CA GLU A 94 19.94 -4.22 -32.23
C GLU A 94 20.09 -2.96 -31.36
N ASN A 95 20.65 -1.89 -31.93
CA ASN A 95 20.77 -0.60 -31.25
C ASN A 95 19.58 0.31 -31.52
N GLU A 96 19.35 1.23 -30.58
CA GLU A 96 18.40 2.33 -30.76
C GLU A 96 18.94 3.32 -31.79
N TRP A 97 18.09 3.75 -32.71
CA TRP A 97 18.44 4.75 -33.71
C TRP A 97 17.55 5.98 -33.62
N LYS A 98 18.11 7.14 -33.98
CA LYS A 98 17.36 8.36 -34.18
C LYS A 98 17.44 8.80 -35.62
N PHE A 99 16.30 8.96 -36.26
CA PHE A 99 16.16 9.38 -37.63
C PHE A 99 15.61 10.80 -37.68
N VAL A 100 16.34 11.70 -38.36
CA VAL A 100 15.88 13.06 -38.65
C VAL A 100 15.23 13.07 -40.03
N VAL A 101 13.92 13.29 -40.12
CA VAL A 101 13.21 13.45 -41.38
C VAL A 101 13.04 14.95 -41.65
N THR A 102 13.53 15.39 -42.80
CA THR A 102 13.54 16.80 -43.18
C THR A 102 12.73 17.01 -44.47
N SER A 103 11.79 17.95 -44.44
CA SER A 103 10.96 18.33 -45.59
C SER A 103 11.74 19.11 -46.63
N LYS A 104 11.17 19.32 -47.83
CA LYS A 104 11.70 20.30 -48.82
C LYS A 104 11.83 21.70 -48.26
N MET A 105 10.97 22.11 -47.31
CA MET A 105 10.99 23.41 -46.68
C MET A 105 11.93 23.49 -45.47
N GLN A 106 12.79 22.50 -45.25
CA GLN A 106 13.76 22.42 -44.16
C GLN A 106 13.15 22.34 -42.74
N GLU A 107 11.88 21.91 -42.62
CA GLU A 107 11.29 21.55 -41.34
C GLU A 107 11.71 20.11 -41.01
N SER A 108 12.00 19.80 -39.75
CA SER A 108 12.52 18.48 -39.35
C SER A 108 11.77 17.91 -38.16
N LYS A 109 11.59 16.58 -38.17
CA LYS A 109 11.08 15.77 -37.06
C LYS A 109 12.07 14.63 -36.77
N VAL A 110 12.26 14.35 -35.49
CA VAL A 110 13.14 13.25 -35.02
C VAL A 110 12.28 12.08 -34.67
N TYR A 111 12.58 10.93 -35.24
CA TYR A 111 11.98 9.65 -34.89
C TYR A 111 12.98 8.79 -34.12
N SER A 112 12.51 8.10 -33.07
CA SER A 112 13.30 7.15 -32.31
C SER A 112 12.90 5.73 -32.66
N TYR A 113 13.83 4.96 -33.22
CA TYR A 113 13.65 3.54 -33.51
C TYR A 113 14.06 2.70 -32.31
N THR A 114 13.27 1.67 -32.05
CA THR A 114 13.56 0.59 -31.12
C THR A 114 12.94 -0.71 -31.63
N TYR A 115 13.42 -1.86 -31.17
CA TYR A 115 12.74 -3.12 -31.37
C TYR A 115 12.37 -3.74 -30.04
N ARG A 116 11.43 -4.70 -30.08
CA ARG A 116 11.10 -5.54 -28.93
C ARG A 116 10.80 -6.95 -29.40
N TYR A 117 11.03 -7.91 -28.52
CA TYR A 117 10.56 -9.26 -28.77
C TYR A 117 9.06 -9.35 -28.55
N ALA A 118 8.38 -10.13 -29.42
CA ALA A 118 6.97 -10.45 -29.27
C ALA A 118 6.72 -11.21 -27.97
N ASP A 119 5.56 -10.97 -27.37
CA ASP A 119 5.18 -11.68 -26.14
C ASP A 119 4.91 -13.15 -26.47
N ILE A 120 5.49 -14.06 -25.68
CA ILE A 120 5.25 -15.50 -25.73
C ILE A 120 4.54 -15.89 -24.43
N GLU A 121 3.29 -16.35 -24.56
CA GLU A 121 2.48 -16.73 -23.42
C GLU A 121 2.44 -18.25 -23.24
N GLN A 122 2.70 -18.71 -22.03
CA GLN A 122 2.48 -20.07 -21.58
C GLN A 122 1.11 -20.16 -20.91
N SER A 123 0.18 -20.89 -21.52
CA SER A 123 -1.11 -21.21 -20.89
C SER A 123 -0.94 -22.29 -19.83
N GLY A 124 -1.57 -22.07 -18.68
CA GLY A 124 -1.52 -22.96 -17.51
C GLY A 124 -0.34 -22.70 -16.59
N SER A 125 -0.34 -23.41 -15.46
CA SER A 125 0.66 -23.22 -14.41
C SER A 125 2.01 -23.86 -14.78
N VAL A 126 3.08 -23.20 -14.38
CA VAL A 126 4.48 -23.65 -14.57
C VAL A 126 5.08 -24.03 -13.22
N VAL A 127 5.79 -25.15 -13.19
CA VAL A 127 6.55 -25.59 -12.00
C VAL A 127 8.02 -25.75 -12.42
N LEU A 128 8.89 -24.98 -11.79
CA LEU A 128 10.35 -25.08 -11.93
C LEU A 128 10.88 -25.76 -10.67
N ALA A 129 11.08 -27.10 -10.76
CA ALA A 129 11.41 -27.92 -9.61
C ALA A 129 12.93 -27.98 -9.32
N THR A 130 13.74 -27.73 -10.34
CA THR A 130 15.21 -27.83 -10.31
C THR A 130 15.86 -26.56 -10.89
N GLN A 131 17.17 -26.38 -10.65
CA GLN A 131 17.91 -25.30 -11.31
C GLN A 131 17.90 -25.45 -12.84
N ALA A 132 18.00 -26.71 -13.33
CA ALA A 132 17.95 -26.96 -14.76
C ALA A 132 16.61 -26.52 -15.41
N ASP A 133 15.50 -26.65 -14.67
CA ASP A 133 14.20 -26.15 -15.17
C ASP A 133 14.23 -24.62 -15.31
N VAL A 134 14.84 -23.91 -14.36
CA VAL A 134 15.01 -22.45 -14.41
C VAL A 134 15.89 -22.05 -15.58
N ASP A 135 17.04 -22.72 -15.75
CA ASP A 135 18.00 -22.41 -16.82
C ASP A 135 17.38 -22.67 -18.21
N ASN A 136 16.68 -23.80 -18.36
CA ASN A 136 15.99 -24.14 -19.62
C ASN A 136 14.82 -23.22 -19.93
N PHE A 137 14.23 -22.57 -18.93
CA PHE A 137 13.11 -21.64 -19.14
C PHE A 137 13.54 -20.45 -20.01
N ALA A 138 14.80 -20.00 -19.90
CA ALA A 138 15.37 -18.94 -20.73
C ALA A 138 15.26 -19.24 -22.24
N GLU A 139 15.48 -20.50 -22.62
CA GLU A 139 15.47 -20.96 -24.01
C GLU A 139 14.05 -20.86 -24.64
N THR A 140 13.01 -20.86 -23.80
CA THR A 140 11.61 -20.85 -24.28
C THR A 140 11.17 -19.50 -24.81
N GLY A 141 11.81 -18.41 -24.38
CA GLY A 141 11.40 -17.04 -24.65
C GLY A 141 10.09 -16.62 -23.99
N ILE A 142 9.48 -17.49 -23.18
CA ILE A 142 8.21 -17.20 -22.46
C ILE A 142 8.42 -15.99 -21.55
N ASN A 143 7.61 -14.97 -21.76
CA ASN A 143 7.61 -13.76 -20.93
C ASN A 143 6.28 -13.50 -20.23
N ARG A 144 5.26 -14.35 -20.51
CA ARG A 144 3.94 -14.28 -19.86
C ARG A 144 3.49 -15.68 -19.46
N ILE A 145 3.00 -15.84 -18.26
CA ILE A 145 2.41 -17.08 -17.74
C ILE A 145 0.95 -16.81 -17.40
N ASP A 146 0.01 -17.46 -18.12
CA ASP A 146 -1.40 -17.47 -17.77
C ASP A 146 -1.68 -18.64 -16.82
N GLY A 147 -1.29 -18.48 -15.59
CA GLY A 147 -1.37 -19.49 -14.53
C GLY A 147 -0.49 -19.14 -13.32
N ASN A 148 -0.21 -20.14 -12.50
CA ASN A 148 0.75 -19.99 -11.39
C ASN A 148 2.18 -20.24 -11.88
N LEU A 149 3.14 -19.58 -11.26
CA LEU A 149 4.54 -19.95 -11.30
C LEU A 149 4.96 -20.46 -9.93
N THR A 150 5.37 -21.73 -9.85
CA THR A 150 5.89 -22.33 -8.64
C THR A 150 7.38 -22.60 -8.79
N ILE A 151 8.18 -22.01 -7.91
CA ILE A 151 9.64 -22.15 -7.89
C ILE A 151 10.04 -23.04 -6.71
N GLY A 152 10.69 -24.16 -7.03
CA GLY A 152 11.12 -25.15 -6.08
C GLY A 152 9.99 -26.05 -5.56
N THR A 153 10.35 -26.95 -4.67
CA THR A 153 9.47 -27.91 -3.99
C THR A 153 9.75 -27.90 -2.48
N ALA A 154 8.98 -28.69 -1.72
CA ALA A 154 9.15 -28.77 -0.26
C ALA A 154 10.52 -29.35 0.14
N ASP A 155 10.95 -30.43 -0.54
CA ASP A 155 12.15 -31.22 -0.23
C ASP A 155 12.94 -31.58 -1.50
N GLY A 156 12.90 -30.71 -2.53
CA GLY A 156 13.53 -30.96 -3.82
C GLY A 156 14.98 -30.50 -3.92
N GLU A 157 15.48 -30.55 -5.15
CA GLU A 157 16.79 -30.04 -5.52
C GLU A 157 16.88 -28.53 -5.28
N GLU A 158 18.04 -28.05 -4.88
CA GLU A 158 18.26 -26.64 -4.58
C GLU A 158 18.27 -25.80 -5.86
N ILE A 159 17.50 -24.71 -5.85
CA ILE A 159 17.51 -23.66 -6.87
C ILE A 159 18.21 -22.46 -6.25
N THR A 160 19.30 -21.99 -6.85
CA THR A 160 20.17 -20.95 -6.27
C THR A 160 20.07 -19.59 -6.95
N ASN A 161 19.57 -19.53 -8.16
CA ASN A 161 19.33 -18.28 -8.91
C ASN A 161 18.09 -18.39 -9.82
N LEU A 162 17.62 -17.26 -10.32
CA LEU A 162 16.47 -17.15 -11.20
C LEU A 162 16.82 -16.45 -12.55
N GLU A 163 18.10 -16.47 -12.94
CA GLU A 163 18.56 -15.76 -14.15
C GLU A 163 17.80 -16.19 -15.42
N GLY A 164 17.37 -17.46 -15.47
CA GLY A 164 16.53 -17.98 -16.55
C GLY A 164 15.16 -17.33 -16.68
N LEU A 165 14.71 -16.56 -15.69
CA LEU A 165 13.43 -15.84 -15.68
C LEU A 165 13.56 -14.36 -16.07
N ALA A 166 14.73 -13.91 -16.52
CA ALA A 166 15.01 -12.48 -16.76
C ALA A 166 14.07 -11.84 -17.81
N ASN A 167 13.47 -12.63 -18.70
CA ASN A 167 12.51 -12.14 -19.68
C ASN A 167 11.07 -12.08 -19.17
N LEU A 168 10.77 -12.63 -17.98
CA LEU A 168 9.41 -12.77 -17.49
C LEU A 168 8.84 -11.41 -17.06
N LYS A 169 7.70 -11.04 -17.66
CA LYS A 169 7.00 -9.77 -17.43
C LYS A 169 5.68 -9.94 -16.69
N GLN A 170 5.03 -11.09 -16.86
CA GLN A 170 3.69 -11.31 -16.31
C GLN A 170 3.48 -12.72 -15.78
N ILE A 171 2.84 -12.80 -14.61
CA ILE A 171 2.25 -14.01 -14.03
C ILE A 171 0.80 -13.68 -13.68
N SER A 172 -0.18 -14.27 -14.39
CA SER A 172 -1.59 -13.91 -14.22
C SER A 172 -2.16 -14.33 -12.85
N ASN A 173 -1.65 -15.43 -12.28
CA ASN A 173 -2.09 -15.92 -10.98
C ASN A 173 -0.98 -15.76 -9.93
N THR A 174 -0.58 -16.82 -9.25
CA THR A 174 0.29 -16.72 -8.07
C THR A 174 1.74 -17.11 -8.37
N LEU A 175 2.69 -16.29 -7.93
CA LEU A 175 4.09 -16.65 -7.76
C LEU A 175 4.29 -17.28 -6.37
N ILE A 176 4.72 -18.55 -6.35
CA ILE A 176 4.91 -19.33 -5.13
C ILE A 176 6.39 -19.72 -4.99
N LEU A 177 6.98 -19.38 -3.85
CA LEU A 177 8.35 -19.77 -3.53
C LEU A 177 8.36 -20.86 -2.47
N ASN A 178 8.91 -22.02 -2.84
CA ASN A 178 9.03 -23.18 -1.96
C ASN A 178 10.41 -23.26 -1.27
N PRO A 179 10.56 -24.08 -0.22
CA PRO A 179 11.79 -24.19 0.58
C PRO A 179 13.04 -24.61 -0.17
N SER A 180 12.95 -25.31 -1.31
CA SER A 180 14.14 -25.66 -2.10
C SER A 180 14.73 -24.50 -2.89
N TYR A 181 14.06 -23.35 -2.99
CA TYR A 181 14.68 -22.13 -3.45
C TYR A 181 15.66 -21.62 -2.39
N LYS A 182 16.95 -21.49 -2.75
CA LYS A 182 18.06 -21.13 -1.85
C LYS A 182 18.72 -19.79 -2.21
N GLY A 183 18.24 -19.09 -3.25
CA GLY A 183 18.71 -17.74 -3.58
C GLY A 183 18.51 -16.78 -2.39
N ALA A 184 19.40 -15.82 -2.27
CA ALA A 184 19.31 -14.78 -1.24
C ALA A 184 18.33 -13.66 -1.59
N ASP A 185 18.02 -13.51 -2.85
CA ASP A 185 17.12 -12.49 -3.42
C ASP A 185 16.31 -13.07 -4.60
N LEU A 186 15.59 -12.22 -5.30
CA LEU A 186 14.79 -12.57 -6.48
C LEU A 186 15.38 -12.01 -7.80
N SER A 187 16.70 -11.80 -7.87
CA SER A 187 17.38 -11.39 -9.10
C SER A 187 17.05 -12.39 -10.23
N GLY A 188 16.67 -11.86 -11.38
CA GLY A 188 16.07 -12.63 -12.48
C GLY A 188 14.56 -12.40 -12.63
N LEU A 189 13.90 -11.79 -11.63
CA LEU A 189 12.51 -11.30 -11.75
C LEU A 189 12.44 -9.77 -11.83
N ASP A 190 13.56 -9.11 -12.16
CA ASP A 190 13.64 -7.65 -12.19
C ASP A 190 12.73 -7.01 -13.24
N ASN A 191 12.36 -7.74 -14.29
CA ASN A 191 11.49 -7.29 -15.36
C ASN A 191 10.01 -7.66 -15.16
N LEU A 192 9.66 -8.28 -14.02
CA LEU A 192 8.27 -8.64 -13.73
C LEU A 192 7.44 -7.38 -13.49
N GLU A 193 6.48 -7.12 -14.37
CA GLU A 193 5.63 -5.92 -14.36
C GLU A 193 4.24 -6.17 -13.77
N GLN A 194 3.71 -7.39 -13.93
CA GLN A 194 2.35 -7.75 -13.51
C GLN A 194 2.33 -9.08 -12.78
N LEU A 195 1.62 -9.11 -11.67
CA LEU A 195 1.52 -10.28 -10.81
C LEU A 195 0.08 -10.42 -10.26
N GLY A 196 -0.47 -11.62 -10.36
CA GLY A 196 -1.74 -11.94 -9.70
C GLY A 196 -1.59 -11.90 -8.19
N SER A 197 -0.76 -12.76 -7.63
CA SER A 197 -0.43 -12.77 -6.19
C SER A 197 1.01 -13.22 -5.94
N PHE A 198 1.58 -12.81 -4.82
CA PHE A 198 2.88 -13.28 -4.32
C PHE A 198 2.72 -14.05 -3.03
N LYS A 199 3.33 -15.25 -2.91
CA LYS A 199 3.24 -16.04 -1.68
C LYS A 199 4.59 -16.64 -1.25
N LEU A 200 5.10 -16.13 -0.13
CA LEU A 200 6.20 -16.70 0.65
C LEU A 200 5.67 -17.04 2.04
N GLY A 201 5.22 -18.29 2.22
CA GLY A 201 4.40 -18.69 3.37
C GLY A 201 2.93 -18.35 3.16
N SER A 202 2.18 -18.22 4.25
CA SER A 202 0.78 -17.78 4.26
C SER A 202 0.48 -16.95 5.52
N ILE A 203 -0.65 -16.31 5.58
CA ILE A 203 -1.07 -15.52 6.77
C ILE A 203 -1.02 -16.35 8.06
N VAL A 204 -1.28 -17.64 7.98
CA VAL A 204 -1.31 -18.56 9.15
C VAL A 204 -0.10 -19.49 9.27
N SER A 205 0.80 -19.49 8.30
CA SER A 205 1.95 -20.41 8.27
C SER A 205 3.21 -19.74 7.77
N THR A 206 4.23 -19.72 8.62
CA THR A 206 5.56 -19.20 8.29
C THR A 206 6.22 -20.05 7.21
N SER A 207 6.84 -19.40 6.24
CA SER A 207 7.65 -20.04 5.20
C SER A 207 8.81 -20.83 5.81
N LYS A 208 9.07 -22.00 5.27
CA LYS A 208 10.24 -22.80 5.62
C LYS A 208 11.50 -22.43 4.82
N ASN A 209 11.41 -21.46 3.93
CA ASN A 209 12.60 -20.89 3.27
C ASN A 209 13.42 -20.13 4.31
N THR A 210 14.72 -20.44 4.40
CA THR A 210 15.64 -19.87 5.40
C THR A 210 16.77 -19.06 4.79
N THR A 211 16.82 -18.93 3.48
CA THR A 211 17.93 -18.30 2.75
C THR A 211 17.55 -16.99 2.07
N LEU A 212 16.32 -16.86 1.61
CA LEU A 212 15.83 -15.65 0.97
C LEU A 212 15.79 -14.49 1.97
N LYS A 213 16.60 -13.45 1.72
CA LYS A 213 16.76 -12.28 2.57
C LYS A 213 16.06 -11.05 2.00
N THR A 214 16.00 -10.96 0.68
CA THR A 214 15.49 -9.80 -0.02
C THR A 214 14.43 -10.19 -1.04
N VAL A 215 13.27 -9.56 -0.94
CA VAL A 215 12.23 -9.58 -1.96
C VAL A 215 12.27 -8.20 -2.64
N ASN A 216 12.83 -8.14 -3.84
CA ASN A 216 12.92 -6.93 -4.64
C ASN A 216 12.31 -7.19 -6.01
N LEU A 217 11.26 -6.43 -6.35
CA LEU A 217 10.56 -6.49 -7.64
C LEU A 217 10.45 -5.08 -8.24
N PRO A 218 11.55 -4.56 -8.80
CA PRO A 218 11.73 -3.14 -9.13
C PRO A 218 10.86 -2.66 -10.29
N SER A 219 10.36 -3.57 -11.14
CA SER A 219 9.51 -3.24 -12.26
C SER A 219 8.04 -3.53 -12.04
N LEU A 220 7.68 -4.15 -10.91
CA LEU A 220 6.30 -4.51 -10.60
C LEU A 220 5.42 -3.27 -10.44
N LEU A 221 4.34 -3.18 -11.22
CA LEU A 221 3.44 -2.02 -11.27
C LEU A 221 2.19 -2.21 -10.42
N GLY A 222 1.74 -3.46 -10.24
CA GLY A 222 0.57 -3.78 -9.43
C GLY A 222 0.46 -5.26 -9.11
N VAL A 223 -0.31 -5.56 -8.07
CA VAL A 223 -0.67 -6.91 -7.64
C VAL A 223 -2.19 -7.01 -7.61
N VAL A 224 -2.76 -7.97 -8.34
CA VAL A 224 -4.23 -8.10 -8.46
C VAL A 224 -4.87 -8.66 -7.19
N GLY A 225 -4.20 -9.62 -6.55
CA GLY A 225 -4.64 -10.27 -5.31
C GLY A 225 -3.72 -9.95 -4.14
N ASP A 226 -3.27 -11.01 -3.45
CA ASP A 226 -2.45 -10.91 -2.24
C ASP A 226 -0.96 -10.71 -2.52
N PHE A 227 -0.31 -9.92 -1.67
CA PHE A 227 1.15 -9.92 -1.53
C PHE A 227 1.50 -10.37 -0.10
N VAL A 228 1.85 -11.66 0.05
CA VAL A 228 2.05 -12.29 1.36
C VAL A 228 3.50 -12.72 1.55
N ILE A 229 4.12 -12.18 2.58
CA ILE A 229 5.41 -12.59 3.13
C ILE A 229 5.21 -12.94 4.60
N ASN A 230 5.38 -14.20 4.95
CA ASN A 230 5.45 -14.66 6.34
C ASN A 230 6.71 -15.52 6.49
N SER A 231 7.80 -14.87 6.89
CA SER A 231 9.13 -15.48 6.92
C SER A 231 9.97 -14.92 8.05
N SER A 232 10.61 -15.76 8.84
CA SER A 232 11.46 -15.32 9.95
C SER A 232 12.77 -14.65 9.51
N VAL A 233 13.14 -14.73 8.24
CA VAL A 233 14.49 -14.37 7.76
C VAL A 233 14.54 -13.23 6.74
N ILE A 234 13.40 -12.77 6.24
CA ILE A 234 13.34 -11.65 5.30
C ILE A 234 13.82 -10.37 5.99
N GLU A 235 14.80 -9.73 5.37
CA GLU A 235 15.40 -8.47 5.85
C GLU A 235 14.88 -7.27 5.06
N LYS A 236 14.65 -7.41 3.75
CA LYS A 236 14.19 -6.32 2.89
C LYS A 236 13.05 -6.72 1.98
N VAL A 237 12.08 -5.82 1.84
CA VAL A 237 10.99 -5.92 0.88
C VAL A 237 10.93 -4.62 0.10
N SER A 238 11.03 -4.68 -1.23
CA SER A 238 10.99 -3.50 -2.10
C SER A 238 10.10 -3.75 -3.32
N ILE A 239 9.03 -2.97 -3.42
CA ILE A 239 8.08 -2.94 -4.54
C ILE A 239 7.80 -1.48 -4.93
N PRO A 240 8.84 -0.73 -5.35
CA PRO A 240 8.83 0.73 -5.39
C PRO A 240 7.88 1.34 -6.42
N LYS A 241 7.42 0.57 -7.40
CA LYS A 241 6.51 1.05 -8.46
C LYS A 241 5.08 0.53 -8.32
N VAL A 242 4.83 -0.37 -7.37
CA VAL A 242 3.47 -0.89 -7.15
C VAL A 242 2.57 0.22 -6.64
N THR A 243 1.51 0.50 -7.39
CA THR A 243 0.52 1.52 -7.01
C THR A 243 -0.72 0.93 -6.36
N THR A 244 -1.04 -0.33 -6.65
CA THR A 244 -2.24 -1.00 -6.14
C THR A 244 -1.96 -2.45 -5.74
N ILE A 245 -2.57 -2.88 -4.63
CA ILE A 245 -2.66 -4.27 -4.21
C ILE A 245 -4.15 -4.56 -4.02
N GLY A 246 -4.69 -5.51 -4.80
CA GLY A 246 -6.14 -5.74 -4.87
C GLY A 246 -6.74 -6.37 -3.61
N GLU A 247 -5.97 -7.20 -2.90
CA GLU A 247 -6.38 -7.86 -1.66
C GLU A 247 -5.44 -7.47 -0.51
N ASP A 248 -4.77 -8.42 0.15
CA ASP A 248 -3.94 -8.16 1.31
C ASP A 248 -2.47 -7.83 0.97
N LEU A 249 -1.92 -6.82 1.64
CA LEU A 249 -0.48 -6.68 1.83
C LEU A 249 -0.12 -7.17 3.23
N TYR A 250 0.46 -8.38 3.30
CA TYR A 250 0.87 -9.00 4.55
C TYR A 250 2.39 -9.20 4.57
N VAL A 251 3.09 -8.55 5.47
CA VAL A 251 4.53 -8.71 5.69
C VAL A 251 4.79 -9.00 7.17
N ALA A 252 5.24 -10.21 7.48
CA ALA A 252 5.67 -10.59 8.83
C ALA A 252 7.09 -11.17 8.78
N SER A 253 8.02 -10.54 9.52
CA SER A 253 9.39 -11.03 9.61
C SER A 253 10.04 -10.66 10.95
N ASP A 254 10.76 -11.63 11.53
CA ASP A 254 11.58 -11.38 12.72
C ASP A 254 12.87 -10.60 12.40
N ALA A 255 13.28 -10.58 11.14
CA ALA A 255 14.53 -9.95 10.67
C ALA A 255 14.33 -8.64 9.87
N LEU A 256 13.11 -8.15 9.73
CA LEU A 256 12.80 -7.00 8.88
C LEU A 256 13.63 -5.76 9.25
N LEU A 257 14.32 -5.21 8.27
CA LEU A 257 15.10 -3.97 8.34
C LEU A 257 14.43 -2.85 7.56
N ASP A 258 13.89 -3.19 6.38
CA ASP A 258 13.41 -2.20 5.42
C ASP A 258 12.19 -2.71 4.65
N LEU A 259 11.21 -1.82 4.46
CA LEU A 259 10.00 -2.04 3.67
C LEU A 259 9.75 -0.82 2.78
N ASP A 260 10.01 -0.98 1.49
CA ASP A 260 9.74 0.04 0.48
C ASP A 260 8.54 -0.35 -0.38
N ALA A 261 7.40 0.25 -0.06
CA ALA A 261 6.14 0.19 -0.81
C ALA A 261 5.53 1.60 -0.92
N ASN A 262 6.39 2.61 -1.10
CA ASN A 262 6.03 4.02 -0.99
C ASN A 262 5.11 4.52 -2.11
N ALA A 263 5.06 3.85 -3.25
CA ALA A 263 4.16 4.19 -4.36
C ALA A 263 2.75 3.62 -4.20
N VAL A 264 2.52 2.70 -3.24
CA VAL A 264 1.20 2.07 -3.05
C VAL A 264 0.19 3.13 -2.61
N GLU A 265 -0.83 3.35 -3.44
CA GLU A 265 -1.92 4.29 -3.20
C GLU A 265 -3.14 3.64 -2.55
N SER A 266 -3.38 2.36 -2.85
CA SER A 266 -4.54 1.64 -2.31
C SER A 266 -4.28 0.15 -2.09
N ILE A 267 -4.86 -0.37 -1.01
CA ILE A 267 -4.91 -1.78 -0.66
C ILE A 267 -6.37 -2.16 -0.52
N GLY A 268 -6.81 -3.14 -1.32
CA GLY A 268 -8.23 -3.49 -1.43
C GLY A 268 -8.80 -4.19 -0.19
N SER A 269 -7.97 -4.93 0.54
CA SER A 269 -8.33 -5.58 1.80
C SER A 269 -7.45 -5.05 2.94
N SER A 270 -6.52 -5.83 3.49
CA SER A 270 -5.79 -5.45 4.70
C SER A 270 -4.33 -5.09 4.44
N LEU A 271 -3.82 -4.11 5.18
CA LEU A 271 -2.40 -3.82 5.34
C LEU A 271 -1.93 -4.35 6.70
N ILE A 272 -1.14 -5.41 6.70
CA ILE A 272 -0.63 -6.00 7.94
C ILE A 272 0.89 -6.10 7.88
N VAL A 273 1.58 -5.37 8.76
CA VAL A 273 3.05 -5.39 8.87
C VAL A 273 3.43 -5.77 10.31
N LYS A 274 4.16 -6.87 10.45
CA LYS A 274 4.58 -7.40 11.75
C LYS A 274 6.10 -7.57 11.84
N GLY A 275 6.71 -7.02 12.85
CA GLY A 275 8.12 -7.20 13.19
C GLY A 275 8.39 -8.53 13.89
N SER A 276 7.47 -9.48 13.78
CA SER A 276 7.63 -10.83 14.33
C SER A 276 6.62 -11.79 13.76
N VAL A 277 7.07 -13.01 13.46
CA VAL A 277 6.19 -14.13 13.06
C VAL A 277 5.55 -14.82 14.26
N ILE A 278 6.15 -14.70 15.46
CA ILE A 278 5.73 -15.37 16.70
C ILE A 278 5.47 -14.41 17.88
N GLN A 279 5.20 -13.15 17.60
CA GLN A 279 4.90 -12.10 18.60
C GLN A 279 6.04 -11.81 19.61
N LYS A 280 7.28 -12.15 19.30
CA LYS A 280 8.45 -11.87 20.15
C LYS A 280 9.35 -10.76 19.61
N GLY A 281 9.14 -10.29 18.40
CA GLY A 281 9.79 -9.19 17.71
C GLY A 281 11.30 -9.09 17.87
N SER A 282 12.02 -9.30 16.78
CA SER A 282 13.45 -9.02 16.70
C SER A 282 13.81 -8.10 15.52
N ALA A 283 12.81 -7.72 14.73
CA ALA A 283 12.95 -6.77 13.65
C ALA A 283 13.61 -5.46 14.12
N THR A 284 14.53 -4.95 13.32
CA THR A 284 15.28 -3.73 13.63
C THR A 284 14.88 -2.54 12.77
N THR A 285 13.77 -2.63 12.07
CA THR A 285 13.12 -1.53 11.35
C THR A 285 12.93 -0.33 12.27
N GLU A 286 13.42 0.85 11.87
CA GLU A 286 13.29 2.08 12.64
C GLU A 286 12.12 2.94 12.21
N ALA A 287 11.69 2.85 10.95
CA ALA A 287 10.53 3.57 10.42
C ALA A 287 9.75 2.71 9.44
N ILE A 288 8.42 2.89 9.41
CA ILE A 288 7.53 2.38 8.37
C ILE A 288 6.88 3.57 7.69
N VAL A 289 7.00 3.60 6.37
CA VAL A 289 6.54 4.71 5.53
C VAL A 289 5.71 4.18 4.37
N PHE A 290 4.51 4.74 4.18
CA PHE A 290 3.68 4.56 2.99
C PHE A 290 3.25 5.96 2.52
N SER A 291 4.10 6.59 1.73
CA SER A 291 3.96 8.01 1.38
C SER A 291 2.72 8.32 0.54
N ALA A 292 2.32 7.40 -0.34
CA ALA A 292 1.21 7.59 -1.27
C ALA A 292 -0.10 6.92 -0.82
N LEU A 293 -0.09 6.10 0.24
CA LEU A 293 -1.24 5.28 0.65
C LEU A 293 -2.41 6.15 1.10
N LYS A 294 -3.52 6.04 0.37
CA LYS A 294 -4.76 6.80 0.62
C LYS A 294 -5.83 5.94 1.29
N ARG A 295 -5.93 4.65 0.95
CA ARG A 295 -7.05 3.81 1.40
C ARG A 295 -6.62 2.38 1.72
N VAL A 296 -7.20 1.86 2.80
CA VAL A 296 -7.13 0.45 3.20
C VAL A 296 -8.56 -0.06 3.33
N GLY A 297 -8.91 -1.09 2.54
CA GLY A 297 -10.28 -1.58 2.42
C GLY A 297 -10.80 -2.39 3.61
N SER A 298 -9.90 -2.85 4.50
CA SER A 298 -10.25 -3.59 5.71
C SER A 298 -9.36 -3.14 6.88
N GLU A 299 -8.53 -4.01 7.42
CA GLU A 299 -7.66 -3.74 8.58
C GLU A 299 -6.33 -3.10 8.17
N LEU A 300 -5.87 -2.12 8.97
CA LEU A 300 -4.49 -1.66 8.97
C LEU A 300 -3.86 -2.08 10.30
N ALA A 301 -2.83 -2.93 10.27
CA ALA A 301 -2.15 -3.36 11.50
C ALA A 301 -0.63 -3.27 11.38
N ILE A 302 0.01 -2.52 12.30
CA ILE A 302 1.47 -2.45 12.43
C ILE A 302 1.82 -2.85 13.86
N GLN A 303 2.54 -3.96 14.02
CA GLN A 303 2.63 -4.63 15.31
C GLN A 303 3.98 -5.31 15.56
N TYR A 304 4.34 -5.46 16.85
CA TYR A 304 5.50 -6.26 17.31
C TYR A 304 6.87 -5.75 16.82
N PHE A 305 7.05 -4.45 16.76
CA PHE A 305 8.32 -3.83 16.37
C PHE A 305 9.06 -3.26 17.58
N PRO A 306 10.13 -3.91 18.08
CA PRO A 306 10.83 -3.44 19.28
C PRO A 306 11.69 -2.20 19.06
N LYS A 307 12.07 -1.89 17.82
CA LYS A 307 12.97 -0.78 17.46
C LYS A 307 12.29 0.35 16.69
N LEU A 308 11.05 0.17 16.26
CA LEU A 308 10.33 1.15 15.46
C LEU A 308 10.12 2.44 16.24
N GLN A 309 10.54 3.57 15.64
CA GLN A 309 10.47 4.90 16.22
C GLN A 309 9.36 5.75 15.59
N GLY A 310 9.01 5.49 14.32
CA GLY A 310 7.99 6.23 13.60
C GLY A 310 7.19 5.42 12.58
N ILE A 311 5.92 5.79 12.43
CA ILE A 311 5.02 5.33 11.38
C ILE A 311 4.50 6.57 10.66
N TYR A 312 4.66 6.60 9.34
CA TYR A 312 4.34 7.76 8.51
C TYR A 312 3.40 7.35 7.36
N LEU A 313 2.15 7.77 7.48
CA LEU A 313 1.06 7.54 6.54
C LEU A 313 0.41 8.88 6.15
N PRO A 314 1.19 9.83 5.59
CA PRO A 314 0.76 11.24 5.45
C PRO A 314 -0.43 11.42 4.51
N ALA A 315 -0.60 10.56 3.53
CA ALA A 315 -1.69 10.63 2.56
C ALA A 315 -2.90 9.76 2.93
N LEU A 316 -2.85 9.02 4.06
CA LEU A 316 -3.92 8.09 4.44
C LEU A 316 -5.22 8.83 4.75
N GLU A 317 -6.22 8.60 3.94
CA GLU A 317 -7.54 9.21 4.02
C GLU A 317 -8.53 8.36 4.80
N SER A 318 -8.51 7.04 4.60
CA SER A 318 -9.50 6.16 5.22
C SER A 318 -9.00 4.73 5.44
N VAL A 319 -9.51 4.11 6.52
CA VAL A 319 -9.38 2.69 6.82
C VAL A 319 -10.80 2.16 7.09
N ALA A 320 -11.28 1.23 6.24
CA ALA A 320 -12.66 0.76 6.38
C ALA A 320 -12.88 -0.08 7.66
N GLY A 321 -11.86 -0.85 8.07
CA GLY A 321 -11.84 -1.56 9.35
C GLY A 321 -11.05 -0.82 10.43
N THR A 322 -10.37 -1.57 11.29
CA THR A 322 -9.61 -1.00 12.40
C THR A 322 -8.16 -0.68 11.99
N ALA A 323 -7.71 0.54 12.30
CA ALA A 323 -6.30 0.90 12.31
C ALA A 323 -5.69 0.53 13.69
N SER A 324 -4.77 -0.43 13.72
CA SER A 324 -4.22 -1.03 14.94
C SER A 324 -2.71 -0.88 15.02
N PHE A 325 -2.22 -0.23 16.07
CA PHE A 325 -0.80 0.02 16.33
C PHE A 325 -0.46 -0.51 17.71
N THR A 326 0.18 -1.70 17.77
CA THR A 326 0.37 -2.37 19.04
C THR A 326 1.78 -2.95 19.23
N ASP A 327 2.17 -3.06 20.51
CA ASP A 327 3.40 -3.75 20.92
C ASP A 327 4.69 -3.18 20.30
N MET A 328 4.81 -1.86 20.34
CA MET A 328 5.94 -1.10 19.81
C MET A 328 6.57 -0.24 20.92
N ALA A 329 7.63 -0.79 21.53
CA ALA A 329 8.19 -0.22 22.76
C ALA A 329 8.82 1.18 22.57
N LEU A 330 9.41 1.48 21.38
CA LEU A 330 10.14 2.71 21.11
C LEU A 330 9.40 3.68 20.18
N ILE A 331 8.17 3.36 19.77
CA ILE A 331 7.40 4.24 18.88
C ILE A 331 7.18 5.61 19.51
N GLY A 332 7.68 6.66 18.87
CA GLY A 332 7.53 8.05 19.31
C GLY A 332 6.43 8.81 18.56
N SER A 333 6.17 8.43 17.32
CA SER A 333 5.16 9.10 16.48
C SER A 333 4.44 8.16 15.55
N ILE A 334 3.13 8.43 15.37
CA ILE A 334 2.27 7.84 14.35
C ILE A 334 1.60 9.02 13.65
N ALA A 335 1.93 9.25 12.38
CA ALA A 335 1.45 10.38 11.60
C ALA A 335 0.42 9.93 10.55
N MET A 336 -0.84 10.38 10.72
CA MET A 336 -1.99 10.14 9.83
C MET A 336 -2.81 11.43 9.70
N THR A 337 -2.19 12.48 9.18
CA THR A 337 -2.77 13.84 9.21
C THR A 337 -4.01 14.01 8.33
N GLU A 338 -4.11 13.23 7.24
CA GLU A 338 -5.23 13.29 6.31
C GLU A 338 -6.34 12.27 6.64
N LEU A 339 -6.15 11.42 7.67
CA LEU A 339 -7.15 10.41 8.03
C LEU A 339 -8.44 11.08 8.49
N TYR A 340 -9.51 10.92 7.69
CA TYR A 340 -10.83 11.45 8.03
C TYR A 340 -11.81 10.39 8.54
N SER A 341 -11.58 9.10 8.27
CA SER A 341 -12.48 8.02 8.68
C SER A 341 -11.73 6.73 8.99
N ALA A 342 -12.12 6.07 10.09
CA ALA A 342 -11.67 4.72 10.43
C ALA A 342 -12.83 3.90 11.02
N GLY A 343 -12.94 2.62 10.63
CA GLY A 343 -13.90 1.69 11.27
C GLY A 343 -13.55 1.41 12.74
N GLY A 344 -12.29 1.62 13.13
CA GLY A 344 -11.81 1.65 14.50
C GLY A 344 -10.39 2.18 14.57
N LEU A 345 -9.94 2.58 15.75
CA LEU A 345 -8.56 2.95 16.03
C LEU A 345 -8.09 2.32 17.34
N THR A 346 -6.99 1.59 17.30
CA THR A 346 -6.39 0.99 18.49
C THR A 346 -4.91 1.35 18.60
N ILE A 347 -4.49 1.96 19.71
CA ILE A 347 -3.09 2.22 20.07
C ILE A 347 -2.85 1.62 21.45
N LYS A 348 -2.00 0.59 21.51
CA LYS A 348 -1.78 -0.16 22.76
C LYS A 348 -0.34 -0.63 22.89
N ASN A 349 0.18 -0.63 24.14
CA ASN A 349 1.57 -1.03 24.44
C ASN A 349 2.63 -0.22 23.65
N CYS A 350 2.33 1.04 23.33
CA CYS A 350 3.20 2.00 22.65
C CYS A 350 3.80 2.95 23.69
N LYS A 351 4.95 2.58 24.29
CA LYS A 351 5.42 3.18 25.56
C LYS A 351 6.02 4.58 25.42
N GLU A 352 6.55 4.93 24.25
CA GLU A 352 7.23 6.22 24.04
C GLU A 352 6.36 7.26 23.34
N ILE A 353 5.16 6.89 22.87
CA ILE A 353 4.27 7.84 22.20
C ILE A 353 3.80 8.92 23.18
N SER A 354 4.07 10.18 22.85
CA SER A 354 3.74 11.34 23.68
C SER A 354 2.65 12.22 23.09
N THR A 355 2.41 12.11 21.79
CA THR A 355 1.46 12.93 21.06
C THR A 355 0.63 12.06 20.13
N ILE A 356 -0.69 12.28 20.15
CA ILE A 356 -1.64 11.69 19.18
C ILE A 356 -2.40 12.86 18.56
N GLU A 357 -2.16 13.09 17.28
CA GLU A 357 -2.81 14.15 16.50
C GLU A 357 -3.54 13.57 15.30
N LEU A 358 -4.86 13.69 15.32
CA LEU A 358 -5.78 13.25 14.28
C LEU A 358 -6.68 14.41 13.84
N PRO A 359 -6.09 15.49 13.30
CA PRO A 359 -6.80 16.74 13.04
C PRO A 359 -7.87 16.60 11.93
N GLY A 360 -7.74 15.59 11.07
CA GLY A 360 -8.69 15.29 9.99
C GLY A 360 -9.79 14.31 10.35
N LEU A 361 -9.66 13.56 11.48
CA LEU A 361 -10.57 12.47 11.80
C LEU A 361 -11.96 12.97 12.16
N THR A 362 -12.93 12.77 11.27
CA THR A 362 -14.33 13.21 11.45
C THR A 362 -15.24 12.12 11.97
N SER A 363 -14.93 10.85 11.66
CA SER A 363 -15.72 9.70 12.12
C SER A 363 -14.82 8.52 12.49
N CYS A 364 -15.19 7.82 13.56
CA CYS A 364 -14.50 6.62 14.00
C CYS A 364 -15.49 5.62 14.60
N GLY A 365 -15.28 4.32 14.36
CA GLY A 365 -15.96 3.26 15.07
C GLY A 365 -15.41 3.09 16.49
N GLU A 366 -14.97 1.90 16.85
CA GLU A 366 -14.33 1.67 18.14
C GLU A 366 -13.00 2.44 18.24
N PHE A 367 -12.82 3.19 19.31
CA PHE A 367 -11.62 4.01 19.54
C PHE A 367 -10.98 3.63 20.87
N SER A 368 -9.78 3.04 20.83
CA SER A 368 -9.10 2.54 22.03
C SER A 368 -7.64 3.03 22.08
N VAL A 369 -7.31 3.82 23.10
CA VAL A 369 -5.92 4.27 23.32
C VAL A 369 -5.51 3.94 24.75
N ASP A 370 -4.44 3.16 24.87
CA ASP A 370 -3.76 2.85 26.13
C ASP A 370 -2.27 3.20 26.03
N ALA A 371 -1.91 4.41 26.49
CA ALA A 371 -0.57 4.96 26.32
C ALA A 371 -0.19 5.92 27.47
N ASN A 372 0.83 5.57 28.23
CA ASN A 372 1.17 6.19 29.51
C ASN A 372 2.08 7.43 29.43
N LYS A 373 2.44 7.90 28.23
CA LYS A 373 3.21 9.14 28.02
C LYS A 373 2.46 10.20 27.22
N VAL A 374 1.29 9.89 26.68
CA VAL A 374 0.50 10.83 25.87
C VAL A 374 0.01 11.98 26.75
N ASN A 375 0.55 13.17 26.49
CA ASN A 375 0.16 14.41 27.12
C ASN A 375 -0.46 15.43 26.15
N LYS A 376 -0.40 15.15 24.84
CA LYS A 376 -1.05 15.91 23.78
C LYS A 376 -1.94 14.99 22.96
N PHE A 377 -3.24 15.24 23.03
CA PHE A 377 -4.26 14.43 22.38
C PHE A 377 -5.24 15.33 21.63
N ASN A 378 -5.26 15.24 20.31
CA ASN A 378 -6.08 16.08 19.45
C ASN A 378 -6.97 15.23 18.54
N ILE A 379 -8.27 15.31 18.79
CA ILE A 379 -9.35 14.73 17.99
C ILE A 379 -10.41 15.79 17.65
N SER A 380 -10.01 17.04 17.52
CA SER A 380 -10.91 18.20 17.42
C SER A 380 -11.85 18.18 16.20
N ALA A 381 -11.49 17.43 15.15
CA ALA A 381 -12.36 17.24 13.99
C ALA A 381 -13.43 16.17 14.19
N LEU A 382 -13.30 15.29 15.19
CA LEU A 382 -14.24 14.18 15.39
C LEU A 382 -15.65 14.70 15.66
N ARG A 383 -16.62 14.14 14.91
CA ARG A 383 -18.04 14.46 15.00
C ARG A 383 -18.88 13.26 15.42
N ASP A 384 -18.54 12.08 14.90
CA ASP A 384 -19.32 10.87 15.12
C ASP A 384 -18.44 9.73 15.63
N ALA A 385 -18.74 9.24 16.83
CA ALA A 385 -18.22 8.02 17.40
C ALA A 385 -19.27 6.91 17.21
N PHE A 386 -19.05 6.03 16.24
CA PHE A 386 -19.96 4.92 15.93
C PHE A 386 -19.68 3.65 16.76
N GLY A 387 -18.73 3.68 17.64
CA GLY A 387 -18.39 2.62 18.59
C GLY A 387 -17.96 3.19 19.93
N ASN A 388 -17.63 2.31 20.86
CA ASN A 388 -17.15 2.73 22.18
C ASN A 388 -15.78 3.42 22.08
N MET A 389 -15.56 4.42 22.92
CA MET A 389 -14.28 5.10 23.06
C MET A 389 -13.67 4.78 24.43
N THR A 390 -12.45 4.29 24.45
CA THR A 390 -11.70 4.01 25.66
C THR A 390 -10.35 4.73 25.64
N LEU A 391 -10.13 5.63 26.60
CA LEU A 391 -8.88 6.34 26.80
C LEU A 391 -8.28 5.94 28.13
N SER A 392 -7.14 5.24 28.11
CA SER A 392 -6.49 4.71 29.30
C SER A 392 -5.06 5.22 29.46
N ASN A 393 -4.70 5.55 30.70
CA ASN A 393 -3.35 5.92 31.11
C ASN A 393 -2.77 7.22 30.48
N LEU A 394 -3.58 8.02 29.77
CA LEU A 394 -3.13 9.26 29.18
C LEU A 394 -2.81 10.30 30.28
N LEU A 395 -1.85 11.19 29.99
CA LEU A 395 -1.42 12.27 30.90
C LEU A 395 -2.11 13.63 30.62
N ILE A 396 -3.21 13.60 29.86
CA ILE A 396 -4.02 14.78 29.56
C ILE A 396 -4.73 15.30 30.83
N GLU A 397 -4.89 16.61 30.93
CA GLU A 397 -5.58 17.28 32.01
C GLU A 397 -6.99 17.73 31.62
N GLU A 398 -7.20 18.03 30.37
CA GLU A 398 -8.49 18.44 29.80
C GLU A 398 -8.81 17.60 28.54
N LEU A 399 -10.09 17.32 28.32
CA LEU A 399 -10.62 16.64 27.14
C LEU A 399 -11.83 17.40 26.60
N ASP A 400 -11.72 17.91 25.38
CA ASP A 400 -12.83 18.58 24.66
C ASP A 400 -13.60 17.59 23.82
N LEU A 401 -14.84 17.35 24.18
CA LEU A 401 -15.82 16.48 23.52
C LEU A 401 -17.00 17.28 22.97
N SER A 402 -16.92 18.62 22.97
CA SER A 402 -18.05 19.50 22.68
C SER A 402 -18.68 19.32 21.28
N ARG A 403 -17.97 18.64 20.40
CA ARG A 403 -18.40 18.40 19.01
C ARG A 403 -18.73 16.97 18.69
N ILE A 404 -18.56 16.04 19.63
CA ILE A 404 -18.66 14.61 19.38
C ILE A 404 -20.05 14.10 19.71
N ASN A 405 -20.68 13.45 18.75
CA ASN A 405 -21.87 12.64 18.95
C ASN A 405 -21.48 11.19 19.23
N PHE A 406 -21.76 10.67 20.38
CA PHE A 406 -21.44 9.29 20.76
C PHE A 406 -22.47 8.26 20.28
N ASN A 407 -23.58 8.70 19.68
CA ASN A 407 -24.60 7.80 19.11
C ASN A 407 -25.11 6.72 20.07
N GLY A 408 -25.16 7.02 21.36
CA GLY A 408 -25.54 6.06 22.41
C GLY A 408 -24.42 5.15 22.91
N ASN A 409 -23.19 5.24 22.32
CA ASN A 409 -22.05 4.44 22.73
C ASN A 409 -21.44 4.94 24.06
N THR A 410 -20.51 4.15 24.60
CA THR A 410 -19.87 4.44 25.89
C THR A 410 -18.51 5.09 25.69
N LEU A 411 -18.27 6.19 26.39
CA LEU A 411 -16.96 6.75 26.61
C LEU A 411 -16.40 6.29 27.96
N THR A 412 -15.30 5.54 27.94
CA THR A 412 -14.60 5.10 29.15
C THR A 412 -13.28 5.85 29.30
N LEU A 413 -13.08 6.51 30.44
CA LEU A 413 -11.89 7.29 30.74
C LEU A 413 -11.17 6.74 31.96
N GLN A 414 -9.93 6.30 31.79
CA GLN A 414 -9.02 5.82 32.85
C GLN A 414 -7.76 6.69 32.90
N CYS A 415 -7.92 8.02 32.98
CA CYS A 415 -6.86 9.00 32.88
C CYS A 415 -6.63 9.70 34.25
N ASN A 416 -5.53 9.40 34.92
CA ASN A 416 -5.26 9.80 36.30
C ASN A 416 -5.00 11.31 36.52
N ARG A 417 -4.77 12.08 35.42
CA ARG A 417 -4.56 13.53 35.49
C ARG A 417 -5.74 14.33 34.93
N LEU A 418 -6.68 13.68 34.29
CA LEU A 418 -7.83 14.35 33.69
C LEU A 418 -8.70 14.96 34.81
N ASN A 419 -8.79 16.28 34.81
CA ASN A 419 -9.54 17.06 35.81
C ASN A 419 -10.68 17.85 35.18
N LYS A 420 -10.73 17.94 33.87
CA LYS A 420 -11.77 18.67 33.15
C LYS A 420 -12.21 17.96 31.87
N ILE A 421 -13.49 17.87 31.67
CA ILE A 421 -14.14 17.47 30.41
C ILE A 421 -15.03 18.61 29.94
N VAL A 422 -14.85 19.05 28.70
CA VAL A 422 -15.74 20.00 28.04
C VAL A 422 -16.63 19.22 27.08
N GLY A 423 -17.94 19.30 27.23
CA GLY A 423 -18.89 18.60 26.40
C GLY A 423 -19.86 19.52 25.67
N SER A 424 -20.69 18.98 24.81
CA SER A 424 -21.86 19.64 24.23
C SER A 424 -22.98 19.74 25.27
N GLU A 425 -23.91 20.66 25.09
CA GLU A 425 -25.10 20.81 25.95
C GLU A 425 -25.82 19.50 26.19
N THR A 426 -25.91 18.66 25.17
CA THR A 426 -26.48 17.30 25.25
C THR A 426 -25.41 16.27 24.96
N PHE A 427 -25.07 15.44 25.93
CA PHE A 427 -24.17 14.30 25.77
C PHE A 427 -24.98 13.06 25.42
N ASN A 428 -24.87 12.59 24.16
CA ASN A 428 -25.60 11.45 23.65
C ASN A 428 -24.77 10.17 23.76
N GLY A 429 -24.70 9.59 24.95
CA GLY A 429 -23.94 8.36 25.24
C GLY A 429 -23.82 8.10 26.74
N ASN A 430 -23.09 7.04 27.09
CA ASN A 430 -22.71 6.74 28.47
C ASN A 430 -21.30 7.30 28.77
N LEU A 431 -21.10 7.83 29.96
CA LEU A 431 -19.80 8.32 30.43
C LEU A 431 -19.37 7.53 31.66
N LEU A 432 -18.26 6.80 31.52
CA LEU A 432 -17.70 5.97 32.58
C LEU A 432 -16.29 6.50 32.94
N LEU A 433 -16.15 7.00 34.18
CA LEU A 433 -14.91 7.49 34.72
C LEU A 433 -14.33 6.45 35.69
N LEU A 434 -13.19 5.86 35.35
CA LEU A 434 -12.52 4.78 36.09
C LEU A 434 -11.06 5.10 36.39
N PRO A 435 -10.74 6.15 37.16
CA PRO A 435 -9.36 6.49 37.43
C PRO A 435 -8.71 5.50 38.42
N LYS A 436 -7.63 4.89 38.01
CA LYS A 436 -6.76 4.13 38.89
C LYS A 436 -5.74 5.09 39.53
N SER A 437 -5.76 5.23 40.84
CA SER A 437 -4.77 6.05 41.59
C SER A 437 -4.83 7.56 41.29
N CYS A 438 -6.02 8.09 41.07
CA CYS A 438 -6.22 9.52 40.86
C CYS A 438 -5.84 10.34 42.12
N ARG A 439 -5.02 11.38 41.93
CA ARG A 439 -4.64 12.34 43.02
C ARG A 439 -5.36 13.68 42.93
N LEU A 440 -6.37 13.78 42.06
CA LEU A 440 -7.12 15.00 41.85
C LEU A 440 -7.95 15.34 43.10
N THR A 441 -8.04 16.64 43.40
CA THR A 441 -8.90 17.16 44.47
C THR A 441 -10.20 17.75 43.91
N GLU A 442 -10.24 18.08 42.65
CA GLU A 442 -11.41 18.64 41.96
C GLU A 442 -11.53 18.04 40.55
N PHE A 443 -12.75 17.78 40.10
CA PHE A 443 -13.08 17.35 38.75
C PHE A 443 -14.27 18.15 38.22
N THR A 444 -14.19 18.61 36.97
CA THR A 444 -15.20 19.46 36.36
C THR A 444 -15.71 18.85 35.04
N LEU A 445 -17.05 18.75 34.96
CA LEU A 445 -17.75 18.58 33.70
C LEU A 445 -18.31 19.93 33.25
N GLU A 446 -17.85 20.46 32.15
CA GLU A 446 -18.26 21.76 31.64
C GLU A 446 -19.14 21.62 30.38
N GLY A 447 -20.22 22.40 30.31
CA GLY A 447 -21.09 22.48 29.15
C GLY A 447 -22.09 21.36 28.97
N ILE A 448 -21.98 20.24 29.71
CA ILE A 448 -22.95 19.13 29.61
C ILE A 448 -24.11 19.41 30.57
N LEU A 449 -25.25 19.81 30.01
CA LEU A 449 -26.48 20.05 30.78
C LEU A 449 -27.46 18.86 30.73
N ASN A 450 -27.48 18.15 29.60
CA ASN A 450 -28.35 17.02 29.36
C ASN A 450 -27.56 15.75 29.11
N MET A 451 -27.70 14.73 29.96
CA MET A 451 -27.09 13.42 29.83
C MET A 451 -28.13 12.42 29.33
N GLN A 452 -27.94 11.86 28.12
CA GLN A 452 -28.90 10.91 27.50
C GLN A 452 -28.67 9.47 27.95
N GLY A 453 -27.49 9.12 28.47
CA GLY A 453 -27.14 7.80 28.98
C GLY A 453 -26.74 7.84 30.44
N ASN A 454 -26.08 6.77 30.88
CA ASN A 454 -25.59 6.64 32.25
C ASN A 454 -24.32 7.46 32.48
N PHE A 455 -24.19 7.98 33.68
CA PHE A 455 -22.94 8.55 34.19
C PHE A 455 -22.48 7.71 35.37
N GLU A 456 -21.29 7.12 35.25
CA GLU A 456 -20.68 6.32 36.30
C GLU A 456 -19.29 6.87 36.62
N CYS A 457 -19.01 7.05 37.90
CA CYS A 457 -17.74 7.52 38.40
C CYS A 457 -17.31 6.63 39.58
N GLU A 458 -16.28 5.85 39.39
CA GLU A 458 -15.75 4.92 40.36
C GLU A 458 -14.38 5.35 40.87
N ASP A 459 -14.12 5.11 42.16
CA ASP A 459 -12.80 5.19 42.82
C ASP A 459 -12.07 6.56 42.76
N TYR A 460 -12.83 7.65 42.76
CA TYR A 460 -12.25 9.01 42.98
C TYR A 460 -12.07 9.32 44.46
N SER A 461 -11.32 8.49 45.17
CA SER A 461 -11.21 8.55 46.64
C SER A 461 -10.57 9.84 47.20
N LEU A 462 -9.88 10.62 46.39
CA LEU A 462 -9.24 11.88 46.76
C LEU A 462 -9.97 13.13 46.25
N VAL A 463 -10.95 12.98 45.36
CA VAL A 463 -11.71 14.13 44.84
C VAL A 463 -12.59 14.68 45.95
N LYS A 464 -12.33 15.93 46.33
CA LYS A 464 -13.10 16.66 47.38
C LYS A 464 -14.25 17.45 46.78
N ARG A 465 -14.20 17.78 45.51
CA ARG A 465 -15.21 18.54 44.79
C ARG A 465 -15.42 18.02 43.39
N PHE A 466 -16.64 17.66 43.11
CA PHE A 466 -17.07 17.21 41.77
C PHE A 466 -18.10 18.20 41.23
N ILE A 467 -17.80 18.89 40.13
CA ILE A 467 -18.66 19.91 39.54
C ILE A 467 -19.38 19.31 38.32
N MET A 468 -20.70 19.19 38.42
CA MET A 468 -21.55 18.65 37.37
C MET A 468 -22.77 19.57 37.16
N PRO A 469 -22.87 20.27 36.05
CA PRO A 469 -23.99 21.17 35.77
C PRO A 469 -25.20 20.45 35.14
N PHE A 470 -25.45 19.18 35.47
CA PHE A 470 -26.54 18.41 34.88
C PHE A 470 -27.91 18.96 35.32
N VAL A 471 -28.73 19.31 34.33
CA VAL A 471 -30.11 19.74 34.52
C VAL A 471 -31.08 18.55 34.26
N ASN A 472 -30.79 17.74 33.26
CA ASN A 472 -31.58 16.56 32.92
C ASN A 472 -30.65 15.36 32.72
N VAL A 473 -31.03 14.20 33.28
CA VAL A 473 -30.36 12.92 33.09
C VAL A 473 -31.39 11.87 32.76
N ALA A 474 -31.26 11.25 31.59
CA ALA A 474 -32.19 10.21 31.17
C ALA A 474 -31.82 8.81 31.72
N GLY A 475 -30.55 8.60 32.06
CA GLY A 475 -30.04 7.37 32.64
C GLY A 475 -29.73 7.46 34.14
N ASP A 476 -28.95 6.51 34.64
CA ASP A 476 -28.53 6.46 36.05
C ASP A 476 -27.28 7.29 36.30
N ILE A 477 -27.19 7.89 37.50
CA ILE A 477 -25.97 8.55 38.03
C ILE A 477 -25.43 7.73 39.18
N THR A 478 -24.24 7.20 39.05
CA THR A 478 -23.51 6.49 40.09
C THR A 478 -22.19 7.19 40.40
N ILE A 479 -21.98 7.67 41.60
CA ILE A 479 -20.76 8.35 42.01
C ILE A 479 -20.26 7.71 43.29
N ALA A 480 -19.11 7.06 43.26
CA ALA A 480 -18.43 6.50 44.40
C ALA A 480 -17.32 7.43 44.87
N LEU A 481 -17.61 8.30 45.85
CA LEU A 481 -16.63 9.17 46.54
C LEU A 481 -16.45 8.70 47.96
N ASN A 482 -15.19 8.50 48.42
CA ASN A 482 -14.94 8.08 49.80
C ASN A 482 -15.13 9.23 50.83
N SER A 483 -14.90 10.46 50.42
CA SER A 483 -15.19 11.66 51.21
C SER A 483 -15.12 12.90 50.33
N GLY A 484 -16.22 13.50 49.96
CA GLY A 484 -16.28 14.68 49.15
C GLY A 484 -17.70 15.21 48.97
N SER A 485 -17.84 16.39 48.39
CA SER A 485 -19.12 16.99 48.01
C SER A 485 -19.29 16.96 46.52
N VAL A 486 -20.52 16.68 46.06
CA VAL A 486 -20.93 16.88 44.66
C VAL A 486 -21.57 18.27 44.60
N ASP A 487 -21.04 19.13 43.74
CA ASP A 487 -21.61 20.43 43.44
C ASP A 487 -22.34 20.31 42.07
N THR A 488 -23.64 20.37 42.11
CA THR A 488 -24.47 20.27 40.90
C THR A 488 -24.57 21.59 40.14
N GLY A 489 -23.97 22.68 40.66
CA GLY A 489 -23.95 23.96 39.96
C GLY A 489 -25.31 24.65 39.83
N VAL A 490 -26.33 24.23 40.61
CA VAL A 490 -27.68 24.81 40.61
C VAL A 490 -27.78 25.85 41.74
#